data_67eca03158db373862b103e9f3e703e2
#
_entry.id   67eca03158db373862b103e9f3e703e2
#
_cell.length_a   1.000
_cell.length_b   1.000
_cell.length_c   1.000
_cell.angle_alpha   90.00
_cell.angle_beta   90.00
_cell.angle_gamma   90.00
#
_symmetry.space_group_name_H-M   'P 1'
#
loop_
_entity.id
_entity.type
_entity.pdbx_description
1 polymer ?
#
loop_
_entity_poly.entity_id
_entity_poly.type
_entity_poly.pdbx_seq_one_letter_code
_entity_poly.pdbx_strand_id
1 'polypeptide(L)'
;MRMPWSALFAVAVLTVLALAFGLQVRRRRQEAPLRDWIAGQPVVFETRALVRILASGLEGSGWVTLKNPAGARLVVHMGGLEASIGSANVLVSGNFMRTSDATMWRDRLGWQGTALGRQECIRLHGFDGHRARDWAVTPRGSSIEEVWQALLGAGVKPSNPAA
;
A
#
# COMPACT_ATOMS: atom_id res chain seq x y z
N MET A 1 -11.89 -37.69 -31.47
CA MET A 1 -12.71 -36.79 -30.63
C MET A 1 -12.12 -35.40 -30.67
N ARG A 2 -12.76 -34.41 -31.31
CA ARG A 2 -12.27 -33.03 -31.27
C ARG A 2 -12.87 -32.36 -30.05
N MET A 3 -12.02 -31.96 -29.08
CA MET A 3 -12.48 -31.14 -27.96
C MET A 3 -13.07 -29.84 -28.49
N PRO A 4 -14.26 -29.42 -28.05
CA PRO A 4 -14.85 -28.18 -28.49
C PRO A 4 -14.01 -27.00 -27.93
N TRP A 5 -13.77 -25.99 -28.74
CA TRP A 5 -12.98 -24.80 -28.40
C TRP A 5 -13.44 -24.13 -27.10
N SER A 6 -14.75 -24.22 -26.79
CA SER A 6 -15.35 -23.72 -25.55
C SER A 6 -14.81 -24.43 -24.29
N ALA A 7 -14.51 -25.73 -24.38
CA ALA A 7 -13.96 -26.48 -23.25
C ALA A 7 -12.48 -26.07 -22.99
N LEU A 8 -11.71 -25.90 -24.05
CA LEU A 8 -10.31 -25.42 -23.92
C LEU A 8 -10.25 -24.03 -23.32
N PHE A 9 -11.13 -23.12 -23.76
CA PHE A 9 -11.23 -21.75 -23.21
C PHE A 9 -11.61 -21.78 -21.74
N ALA A 10 -12.62 -22.58 -21.35
CA ALA A 10 -13.04 -22.71 -19.96
C ALA A 10 -11.91 -23.23 -19.05
N VAL A 11 -11.16 -24.24 -19.51
CA VAL A 11 -10.00 -24.77 -18.76
C VAL A 11 -8.91 -23.71 -18.60
N ALA A 12 -8.61 -22.95 -19.66
CA ALA A 12 -7.62 -21.88 -19.60
C ALA A 12 -8.01 -20.79 -18.59
N VAL A 13 -9.28 -20.35 -18.61
CA VAL A 13 -9.80 -19.36 -17.66
C VAL A 13 -9.73 -19.88 -16.22
N LEU A 14 -10.17 -21.11 -15.96
CA LEU A 14 -10.10 -21.71 -14.63
C LEU A 14 -8.65 -21.84 -14.13
N THR A 15 -7.73 -22.19 -15.00
CA THR A 15 -6.30 -22.29 -14.65
C THR A 15 -5.74 -20.92 -14.26
N VAL A 16 -6.05 -19.86 -15.02
CA VAL A 16 -5.62 -18.50 -14.71
C VAL A 16 -6.21 -18.03 -13.38
N LEU A 17 -7.48 -18.29 -13.14
CA LEU A 17 -8.14 -17.94 -11.87
C LEU A 17 -7.53 -18.70 -10.68
N ALA A 18 -7.27 -19.99 -10.84
CA ALA A 18 -6.63 -20.81 -9.80
C ALA A 18 -5.21 -20.32 -9.48
N LEU A 19 -4.43 -19.98 -10.50
CA LEU A 19 -3.09 -19.40 -10.32
C LEU A 19 -3.14 -18.05 -9.62
N ALA A 20 -4.04 -17.17 -10.06
CA ALA A 20 -4.23 -15.84 -9.44
C ALA A 20 -4.64 -15.98 -7.97
N PHE A 21 -5.58 -16.88 -7.67
CA PHE A 21 -6.00 -17.17 -6.29
C PHE A 21 -4.86 -17.76 -5.46
N GLY A 22 -4.12 -18.72 -5.99
CA GLY A 22 -2.95 -19.30 -5.32
C GLY A 22 -1.87 -18.27 -4.97
N LEU A 23 -1.57 -17.38 -5.92
CA LEU A 23 -0.63 -16.27 -5.69
C LEU A 23 -1.13 -15.31 -4.61
N GLN A 24 -2.43 -15.00 -4.61
CA GLN A 24 -3.03 -14.13 -3.60
C GLN A 24 -3.02 -14.75 -2.20
N VAL A 25 -3.32 -16.04 -2.10
CA VAL A 25 -3.25 -16.78 -0.81
C VAL A 25 -1.82 -16.84 -0.31
N ARG A 26 -0.84 -17.13 -1.19
CA ARG A 26 0.58 -17.15 -0.84
C ARG A 26 1.04 -15.79 -0.33
N ARG A 27 0.69 -14.71 -1.01
CA ARG A 27 1.00 -13.34 -0.60
C ARG A 27 0.43 -13.02 0.78
N ARG A 28 -0.85 -13.33 1.02
CA ARG A 28 -1.49 -13.12 2.33
C ARG A 28 -0.79 -13.87 3.47
N ARG A 29 -0.34 -15.10 3.21
CA ARG A 29 0.42 -15.88 4.20
C ARG A 29 1.79 -15.27 4.50
N GLN A 30 2.45 -14.67 3.50
CA GLN A 30 3.73 -14.00 3.69
C GLN A 30 3.60 -12.67 4.44
N GLU A 31 2.51 -11.95 4.24
CA GLU A 31 2.22 -10.66 4.91
C GLU A 31 1.63 -10.87 6.33
N ALA A 32 1.09 -12.05 6.65
CA ALA A 32 0.42 -12.32 7.91
C ALA A 32 1.30 -12.04 9.16
N PRO A 33 2.57 -12.48 9.23
CA PRO A 33 3.38 -12.23 10.41
C PRO A 33 3.61 -10.75 10.69
N LEU A 34 3.82 -9.95 9.64
CA LEU A 34 4.01 -8.51 9.78
C LEU A 34 2.70 -7.83 10.17
N ARG A 35 1.59 -8.20 9.53
CA ARG A 35 0.26 -7.70 9.85
C ARG A 35 -0.10 -7.96 11.31
N ASP A 36 0.07 -9.21 11.74
CA ASP A 36 -0.32 -9.62 13.10
C ASP A 36 0.57 -8.95 14.16
N TRP A 37 1.85 -8.78 13.85
CA TRP A 37 2.76 -8.00 14.69
C TRP A 37 2.37 -6.53 14.77
N ILE A 38 2.06 -5.86 13.65
CA ILE A 38 1.62 -4.45 13.63
C ILE A 38 0.30 -4.29 14.38
N ALA A 39 -0.66 -5.19 14.18
CA ALA A 39 -1.95 -5.15 14.85
C ALA A 39 -1.84 -5.24 16.38
N GLY A 40 -0.79 -5.86 16.91
CA GLY A 40 -0.48 -5.91 18.33
C GLY A 40 0.19 -4.64 18.88
N GLN A 41 0.59 -3.69 18.04
CA GLN A 41 1.26 -2.46 18.46
C GLN A 41 0.26 -1.35 18.77
N PRO A 42 0.57 -0.46 19.72
CA PRO A 42 -0.28 0.69 20.01
C PRO A 42 -0.45 1.59 18.78
N VAL A 43 -1.68 2.03 18.54
CA VAL A 43 -1.97 3.05 17.50
C VAL A 43 -1.51 4.41 18.02
N VAL A 44 -0.65 5.06 17.24
CA VAL A 44 -0.14 6.41 17.52
C VAL A 44 -1.00 7.46 16.85
N PHE A 45 -1.43 7.16 15.61
CA PHE A 45 -2.16 8.11 14.79
C PHE A 45 -3.00 7.39 13.73
N GLU A 46 -4.15 7.95 13.43
CA GLU A 46 -5.04 7.45 12.38
C GLU A 46 -5.62 8.59 11.57
N THR A 47 -5.62 8.45 10.25
CA THR A 47 -6.23 9.43 9.34
C THR A 47 -6.70 8.78 8.04
N ARG A 48 -7.46 9.54 7.26
CA ARG A 48 -7.71 9.21 5.86
C ARG A 48 -6.63 9.82 4.97
N ALA A 49 -6.15 9.05 4.02
CA ALA A 49 -5.13 9.50 3.10
C ALA A 49 -5.31 8.86 1.72
N LEU A 50 -4.90 9.57 0.68
CA LEU A 50 -4.67 8.92 -0.60
C LEU A 50 -3.31 8.25 -0.56
N VAL A 51 -3.31 6.93 -0.61
CA VAL A 51 -2.08 6.14 -0.58
C VAL A 51 -1.85 5.56 -1.97
N ARG A 52 -0.68 5.81 -2.51
CA ARG A 52 -0.18 5.22 -3.73
C ARG A 52 0.98 4.31 -3.40
N ILE A 53 1.00 3.15 -3.99
CA ILE A 53 2.07 2.17 -3.82
C ILE A 53 2.71 1.95 -5.19
N LEU A 54 4.02 2.08 -5.26
CA LEU A 54 4.75 1.74 -6.47
C LEU A 54 4.77 0.22 -6.63
N ALA A 55 4.21 -0.26 -7.73
CA ALA A 55 4.30 -1.66 -8.10
C ALA A 55 5.71 -1.92 -8.64
N SER A 56 6.57 -2.53 -7.84
CA SER A 56 7.88 -2.98 -8.30
C SER A 56 7.75 -4.23 -9.17
N GLY A 57 8.44 -4.25 -10.31
CA GLY A 57 8.66 -5.47 -11.08
C GLY A 57 8.04 -5.54 -12.48
N LEU A 58 7.35 -4.49 -12.95
CA LEU A 58 6.97 -4.38 -14.35
C LEU A 58 7.72 -3.19 -14.96
N GLU A 59 8.46 -3.40 -16.02
CA GLU A 59 8.97 -2.31 -16.85
C GLU A 59 7.78 -1.45 -17.29
N GLY A 60 7.79 -0.16 -16.94
CA GLY A 60 6.63 0.71 -17.11
C GLY A 60 5.75 0.81 -15.85
N SER A 61 6.25 0.40 -14.71
CA SER A 61 5.59 0.43 -13.41
C SER A 61 5.11 1.83 -13.04
N GLY A 62 3.80 2.05 -13.11
CA GLY A 62 3.15 3.22 -12.58
C GLY A 62 2.78 3.04 -11.09
N TRP A 63 2.49 4.15 -10.43
CA TRP A 63 1.93 4.14 -9.11
C TRP A 63 0.54 3.49 -9.12
N VAL A 64 0.33 2.46 -8.31
CA VAL A 64 -0.99 1.91 -8.07
C VAL A 64 -1.64 2.70 -6.94
N THR A 65 -2.70 3.42 -7.26
CA THR A 65 -3.49 4.11 -6.25
C THR A 65 -4.43 3.12 -5.59
N LEU A 66 -4.47 3.11 -4.27
CA LEU A 66 -5.53 2.45 -3.55
C LEU A 66 -6.83 3.22 -3.84
N LYS A 67 -7.67 2.64 -4.71
CA LYS A 67 -8.87 3.31 -5.24
C LYS A 67 -9.97 3.31 -4.19
N ASN A 68 -10.05 4.39 -3.41
CA ASN A 68 -11.25 4.78 -2.69
C ASN A 68 -11.37 6.31 -2.80
N PRO A 69 -12.46 6.87 -3.34
CA PRO A 69 -12.65 8.33 -3.43
C PRO A 69 -12.61 9.02 -2.05
N ALA A 70 -12.93 8.29 -0.98
CA ALA A 70 -12.80 8.77 0.39
C ALA A 70 -11.37 8.66 0.97
N GLY A 71 -10.42 8.10 0.21
CA GLY A 71 -9.08 7.78 0.68
C GLY A 71 -8.99 6.42 1.37
N ALA A 72 -7.77 5.94 1.53
CA ALA A 72 -7.48 4.78 2.36
C ALA A 72 -7.45 5.19 3.85
N ARG A 73 -7.73 4.26 4.74
CA ARG A 73 -7.43 4.41 6.15
C ARG A 73 -5.93 4.20 6.33
N LEU A 74 -5.22 5.23 6.81
CA LEU A 74 -3.82 5.15 7.19
C LEU A 74 -3.74 5.09 8.71
N VAL A 75 -3.15 4.03 9.23
CA VAL A 75 -2.92 3.83 10.66
C VAL A 75 -1.42 3.77 10.90
N VAL A 76 -0.94 4.62 11.80
CA VAL A 76 0.44 4.64 12.27
C VAL A 76 0.48 3.96 13.63
N HIS A 77 1.18 2.84 13.71
CA HIS A 77 1.43 2.11 14.94
C HIS A 77 2.87 2.36 15.40
N MET A 78 3.15 2.10 16.67
CA MET A 78 4.54 2.02 17.15
C MET A 78 5.27 0.92 16.38
N GLY A 79 6.23 1.31 15.55
CA GLY A 79 7.03 0.38 14.74
C GLY A 79 6.41 -0.09 13.42
N GLY A 80 5.17 0.32 13.07
CA GLY A 80 4.53 -0.13 11.84
C GLY A 80 3.51 0.82 11.24
N LEU A 81 3.26 0.65 9.95
CA LEU A 81 2.26 1.38 9.18
C LEU A 81 1.28 0.41 8.54
N GLU A 82 0.03 0.78 8.54
CA GLU A 82 -1.03 0.09 7.82
C GLU A 82 -1.77 1.07 6.90
N ALA A 83 -1.93 0.69 5.65
CA ALA A 83 -2.83 1.37 4.73
C ALA A 83 -3.88 0.38 4.22
N SER A 84 -5.13 0.61 4.54
CA SER A 84 -6.22 -0.29 4.19
C SER A 84 -7.35 0.44 3.46
N ILE A 85 -7.97 -0.27 2.50
CA ILE A 85 -9.18 0.17 1.81
C ILE A 85 -10.30 -0.75 2.26
N GLY A 86 -11.42 -0.23 2.70
CA GLY A 86 -12.61 -1.04 2.88
C GLY A 86 -13.58 -0.52 3.91
N SER A 87 -14.81 -0.97 3.78
CA SER A 87 -15.79 -0.97 4.86
C SER A 87 -15.55 -2.22 5.72
N ALA A 88 -15.99 -2.18 6.97
CA ALA A 88 -15.76 -3.20 8.00
C ALA A 88 -16.14 -4.67 7.64
N ASN A 89 -16.73 -4.90 6.47
CA ASN A 89 -17.31 -6.19 6.08
C ASN A 89 -16.70 -6.83 4.82
N VAL A 90 -15.69 -6.23 4.19
CA VAL A 90 -15.05 -6.80 3.01
C VAL A 90 -13.59 -7.10 3.35
N LEU A 91 -13.11 -8.28 2.95
CA LEU A 91 -11.72 -8.74 3.06
C LEU A 91 -10.74 -7.65 2.57
N VAL A 92 -10.30 -6.84 3.50
CA VAL A 92 -9.42 -5.71 3.25
C VAL A 92 -8.03 -6.23 2.94
N SER A 93 -7.53 -5.94 1.77
CA SER A 93 -6.11 -6.08 1.50
C SER A 93 -5.40 -4.89 2.16
N GLY A 94 -4.95 -5.05 3.37
CA GLY A 94 -4.06 -4.10 4.02
C GLY A 94 -2.68 -4.14 3.34
N ASN A 95 -2.05 -2.99 3.21
CA ASN A 95 -0.64 -2.89 2.90
C ASN A 95 0.08 -2.46 4.18
N PHE A 96 1.18 -3.10 4.48
CA PHE A 96 1.92 -2.95 5.74
C PHE A 96 3.35 -2.55 5.46
N MET A 97 3.97 -1.81 6.37
CA MET A 97 5.38 -1.42 6.30
C MET A 97 5.94 -1.30 7.72
N ARG A 98 7.17 -1.78 7.95
CA ARG A 98 7.89 -1.51 9.19
C ARG A 98 8.44 -0.10 9.18
N THR A 99 8.32 0.60 10.31
CA THR A 99 8.87 1.96 10.43
C THR A 99 10.34 1.98 10.76
N SER A 100 10.88 0.96 11.43
CA SER A 100 12.31 0.88 11.79
C SER A 100 13.25 0.98 10.59
N ASP A 101 12.82 0.44 9.45
CA ASP A 101 13.59 0.38 8.21
C ASP A 101 13.08 1.36 7.17
N ALA A 102 12.09 2.18 7.54
CA ALA A 102 11.46 3.11 6.64
C ALA A 102 12.14 4.48 6.67
N THR A 103 12.26 5.07 5.49
CA THR A 103 12.68 6.46 5.31
C THR A 103 11.56 7.26 4.69
N MET A 104 11.53 8.56 4.94
CA MET A 104 10.51 9.46 4.40
C MET A 104 11.10 10.80 3.95
N TRP A 105 10.43 11.40 2.97
CA TRP A 105 10.73 12.77 2.50
C TRP A 105 9.46 13.44 1.96
N ARG A 106 9.47 14.75 1.87
CA ARG A 106 8.39 15.50 1.24
C ARG A 106 8.60 15.54 -0.26
N ASP A 107 7.51 15.38 -1.01
CA ASP A 107 7.52 15.40 -2.46
C ASP A 107 6.21 16.01 -2.99
N ARG A 108 6.16 16.27 -4.28
CA ARG A 108 4.96 16.73 -4.98
C ARG A 108 4.66 15.81 -6.14
N LEU A 109 3.60 15.02 -6.00
CA LEU A 109 3.14 14.11 -7.05
C LEU A 109 1.94 14.68 -7.80
N GLY A 110 2.05 14.66 -9.14
CA GLY A 110 0.91 14.86 -10.01
C GLY A 110 -0.05 13.66 -9.97
N TRP A 111 -1.34 13.92 -10.04
CA TRP A 111 -2.35 12.87 -10.17
C TRP A 111 -2.65 12.65 -11.64
N GLN A 112 -2.24 11.52 -12.19
CA GLN A 112 -2.63 11.14 -13.56
C GLN A 112 -4.16 11.03 -13.64
N GLY A 113 -4.76 11.77 -14.56
CA GLY A 113 -6.19 11.71 -14.84
C GLY A 113 -7.08 12.62 -13.98
N THR A 114 -6.51 13.54 -13.18
CA THR A 114 -7.28 14.54 -12.45
C THR A 114 -6.81 15.96 -12.80
N ALA A 115 -7.75 16.91 -12.85
CA ALA A 115 -7.46 18.36 -12.94
C ALA A 115 -6.79 18.92 -11.66
N LEU A 116 -6.58 18.09 -10.65
CA LEU A 116 -5.87 18.42 -9.43
C LEU A 116 -4.37 18.44 -9.74
N GLY A 117 -3.77 19.62 -9.70
CA GLY A 117 -2.34 19.84 -9.89
C GLY A 117 -1.45 18.98 -8.99
N ARG A 118 -0.16 19.21 -9.02
CA ARG A 118 0.77 18.52 -8.11
C ARG A 118 0.39 18.75 -6.65
N GLN A 119 0.06 17.68 -5.95
CA GLN A 119 -0.25 17.71 -4.52
C GLN A 119 0.98 17.36 -3.70
N GLU A 120 1.16 18.04 -2.60
CA GLU A 120 2.18 17.72 -1.61
C GLU A 120 1.86 16.36 -0.99
N CYS A 121 2.88 15.52 -0.86
CA CYS A 121 2.76 14.19 -0.28
C CYS A 121 4.01 13.84 0.53
N ILE A 122 3.87 12.83 1.39
CA ILE A 122 4.99 12.19 2.06
C ILE A 122 5.33 10.94 1.27
N ARG A 123 6.56 10.85 0.78
CA ARG A 123 7.12 9.63 0.22
C ARG A 123 7.68 8.79 1.34
N LEU A 124 7.43 7.50 1.28
CA LEU A 124 7.92 6.50 2.20
C LEU A 124 8.62 5.42 1.39
N HIS A 125 9.82 5.06 1.79
CA HIS A 125 10.52 3.88 1.31
C HIS A 125 10.79 2.97 2.48
N GLY A 126 10.37 1.71 2.40
CA GLY A 126 10.52 0.77 3.50
C GLY A 126 10.23 -0.65 3.08
N PHE A 127 10.15 -1.56 4.05
CA PHE A 127 10.01 -2.98 3.82
C PHE A 127 8.64 -3.51 4.28
N ASP A 128 7.95 -4.26 3.41
CA ASP A 128 6.61 -4.81 3.68
C ASP A 128 6.65 -6.21 4.34
N GLY A 129 7.79 -6.59 4.89
CA GLY A 129 8.05 -7.93 5.43
C GLY A 129 8.59 -8.90 4.38
N HIS A 130 8.52 -8.56 3.09
CA HIS A 130 8.93 -9.44 1.99
C HIS A 130 9.83 -8.71 0.97
N ARG A 131 9.52 -7.45 0.67
CA ARG A 131 10.27 -6.64 -0.31
C ARG A 131 10.22 -5.15 0.02
N ALA A 132 11.14 -4.40 -0.56
CA ALA A 132 11.10 -2.94 -0.49
C ALA A 132 9.86 -2.40 -1.22
N ARG A 133 9.27 -1.34 -0.68
CA ARG A 133 8.09 -0.66 -1.19
C ARG A 133 8.24 0.83 -1.09
N ASP A 134 7.74 1.49 -2.11
CA ASP A 134 7.56 2.94 -2.11
C ASP A 134 6.09 3.27 -1.97
N TRP A 135 5.79 4.09 -0.99
CA TRP A 135 4.45 4.67 -0.81
C TRP A 135 4.51 6.17 -1.04
N ALA A 136 3.42 6.75 -1.49
CA ALA A 136 3.18 8.18 -1.48
C ALA A 136 1.85 8.44 -0.78
N VAL A 137 1.90 9.17 0.30
CA VAL A 137 0.77 9.46 1.19
C VAL A 137 0.40 10.93 1.08
N THR A 138 -0.83 11.21 0.63
CA THR A 138 -1.42 12.54 0.63
C THR A 138 -2.56 12.57 1.64
N PRO A 139 -2.41 13.23 2.80
CA PRO A 139 -3.45 13.30 3.82
C PRO A 139 -4.75 13.92 3.30
N ARG A 140 -5.88 13.45 3.84
CA ARG A 140 -7.23 13.96 3.51
C ARG A 140 -8.03 14.35 4.74
N GLY A 141 -7.74 13.80 5.90
CA GLY A 141 -8.43 14.05 7.16
C GLY A 141 -7.57 14.79 8.20
N SER A 142 -6.31 15.08 7.84
CA SER A 142 -5.32 15.74 8.69
C SER A 142 -4.35 16.56 7.85
N SER A 143 -3.54 17.39 8.48
CA SER A 143 -2.46 18.10 7.80
C SER A 143 -1.29 17.17 7.49
N ILE A 144 -0.48 17.57 6.52
CA ILE A 144 0.75 16.82 6.17
C ILE A 144 1.75 16.83 7.33
N GLU A 145 1.75 17.91 8.12
CA GLU A 145 2.63 18.05 9.28
C GLU A 145 2.24 17.08 10.42
N GLU A 146 0.94 16.91 10.69
CA GLU A 146 0.48 15.94 11.70
C GLU A 146 0.88 14.52 11.33
N VAL A 147 0.72 14.14 10.05
CA VAL A 147 1.15 12.83 9.57
C VAL A 147 2.67 12.69 9.63
N TRP A 148 3.41 13.75 9.29
CA TRP A 148 4.87 13.77 9.36
C TRP A 148 5.36 13.52 10.79
N GLN A 149 4.80 14.25 11.77
CA GLN A 149 5.17 14.11 13.18
C GLN A 149 4.79 12.73 13.74
N ALA A 150 3.64 12.19 13.35
CA ALA A 150 3.23 10.84 13.72
C ALA A 150 4.21 9.78 13.19
N LEU A 151 4.67 9.93 11.95
CA LEU A 151 5.64 9.02 11.34
C LEU A 151 7.01 9.10 12.04
N LEU A 152 7.47 10.31 12.38
CA LEU A 152 8.68 10.50 13.19
C LEU A 152 8.56 9.81 14.55
N GLY A 153 7.45 10.04 15.24
CA GLY A 153 7.16 9.40 16.52
C GLY A 153 7.11 7.87 16.47
N ALA A 154 6.71 7.31 15.33
CA ALA A 154 6.70 5.88 15.08
C ALA A 154 8.06 5.31 14.66
N GLY A 155 9.09 6.13 14.50
CA GLY A 155 10.46 5.71 14.20
C GLY A 155 10.85 5.74 12.71
N VAL A 156 10.02 6.34 11.84
CA VAL A 156 10.41 6.55 10.43
C VAL A 156 11.48 7.63 10.36
N LYS A 157 12.54 7.37 9.62
CA LYS A 157 13.69 8.29 9.53
C LYS A 157 13.48 9.30 8.38
N PRO A 158 13.68 10.61 8.61
CA PRO A 158 13.69 11.55 7.51
C PRO A 158 14.89 11.29 6.60
N SER A 159 14.66 11.40 5.29
CA SER A 159 15.68 11.25 4.26
C SER A 159 15.69 12.47 3.36
N ASN A 160 16.83 12.76 2.78
CA ASN A 160 16.94 13.74 1.70
C ASN A 160 17.09 12.99 0.38
N PRO A 161 16.11 13.01 -0.52
CA PRO A 161 16.20 12.32 -1.80
C PRO A 161 17.25 12.89 -2.76
N ALA A 162 17.88 14.01 -2.40
CA ALA A 162 18.90 14.68 -3.20
C ALA A 162 20.35 14.31 -2.82
N ALA A 163 20.51 13.31 -1.95
CA ALA A 163 21.82 12.81 -1.54
C ALA A 163 22.17 11.51 -2.31
#